data_7bb058c6be0bb11f4515c0307106657f
#
_entry.id   7bb058c6be0bb11f4515c0307106657f
#
_cell.length_a   1.000
_cell.length_b   1.000
_cell.length_c   1.000
_cell.angle_alpha   90.00
_cell.angle_beta   90.00
_cell.angle_gamma   90.00
#
_symmetry.space_group_name_H-M   'P 1'
#
loop_
_entity.id
_entity.type
_entity.pdbx_description
1 polymer ?
#
loop_
_entity_poly.entity_id
_entity_poly.type
_entity_poly.pdbx_seq_one_letter_code
_entity_poly.pdbx_strand_id
1 'polypeptide(L)'
;MFFFQFNSQIDGDNLFDSDQVVEIQLDFPQSDYWDQLVTNYENMDVAGSVYIPANLTIIDVTGTYTFDSVGIRLKGNSSYMHPGNKKSFKIDFNKYISGQNYDGLKKLNFSNGFKDPTFMREKIFMDIAREHGVPAPRVNYASVTYNGQAWGFYTMVEQIDDQFLDWRMLNDDGNLFKAGSNFSGGDGEANLMYYGTSQASYESSYELKSNEDANDWTDLIELIDFINNSSDIEFETELQNHLDLGPFLSSAALDNIFSNLDSYTQSARNYYIYNNLGMGKWQWIKWDANEAFGSYGFFGGANPSTLNIDYHSENRPLLERIFSNSNLMDQYTSEVCLLMNTIFNPEYLNPIIDDLKALIQDEVYADNNKMFSNNDFDQNIENDLGGGGPGGPPGGPIQGLKSFVQERYDYLTSVVDCEPFSSIHSLTDSGISIYPNPTSSLITIEGIKSFPAKIEITGLNGVLIKSDRIYNSNQSIDISKMKPNLYFLKAEGQVLKLVKN
;
A
#
# COMPACT_ATOMS: atom_id res chain seq x y z
N MET A 1 -14.87 -39.22 1.47
CA MET A 1 -13.60 -38.53 1.22
C MET A 1 -13.86 -37.06 1.48
N PHE A 2 -13.51 -36.57 2.67
CA PHE A 2 -13.74 -35.17 3.04
C PHE A 2 -12.65 -34.32 2.37
N PHE A 3 -13.06 -33.46 1.46
CA PHE A 3 -12.18 -32.40 0.96
C PHE A 3 -12.14 -31.32 2.03
N PHE A 4 -11.05 -31.21 2.74
CA PHE A 4 -10.73 -30.01 3.50
C PHE A 4 -10.46 -28.88 2.50
N GLN A 5 -11.38 -27.95 2.41
CA GLN A 5 -11.10 -26.63 1.84
C GLN A 5 -10.18 -25.93 2.85
N PHE A 6 -8.89 -25.90 2.56
CA PHE A 6 -8.01 -24.93 3.19
C PHE A 6 -8.33 -23.57 2.55
N ASN A 7 -9.27 -22.82 3.10
CA ASN A 7 -9.13 -21.38 3.12
C ASN A 7 -7.98 -21.16 4.10
N SER A 8 -6.78 -20.90 3.61
CA SER A 8 -5.74 -20.36 4.47
C SER A 8 -6.23 -18.97 4.89
N GLN A 9 -6.75 -18.83 6.11
CA GLN A 9 -7.00 -17.56 6.73
C GLN A 9 -5.65 -16.85 6.78
N ILE A 10 -5.61 -15.62 6.30
CA ILE A 10 -4.41 -14.77 6.37
C ILE A 10 -4.37 -14.16 7.76
N ASP A 11 -3.18 -14.11 8.36
CA ASP A 11 -2.98 -13.54 9.69
C ASP A 11 -3.63 -12.16 9.81
N GLY A 12 -4.56 -11.99 10.74
CA GLY A 12 -5.24 -10.73 11.01
C GLY A 12 -6.42 -10.37 10.11
N ASP A 13 -6.95 -11.28 9.30
CA ASP A 13 -8.12 -11.01 8.45
C ASP A 13 -9.30 -10.44 9.25
N ASN A 14 -9.50 -10.90 10.49
CA ASN A 14 -10.57 -10.40 11.36
C ASN A 14 -10.47 -8.89 11.64
N LEU A 15 -9.28 -8.30 11.59
CA LEU A 15 -9.08 -6.85 11.78
C LEU A 15 -9.18 -6.06 10.48
N PHE A 16 -8.82 -6.65 9.35
CA PHE A 16 -8.59 -5.91 8.12
C PHE A 16 -9.61 -6.19 7.00
N ASP A 17 -10.27 -7.35 6.99
CA ASP A 17 -11.17 -7.76 5.90
C ASP A 17 -12.61 -7.25 6.03
N SER A 18 -12.95 -6.60 7.13
CA SER A 18 -14.27 -6.01 7.34
C SER A 18 -14.18 -4.51 7.58
N ASP A 19 -15.08 -3.75 6.95
CA ASP A 19 -15.24 -2.34 7.23
C ASP A 19 -15.86 -2.16 8.62
N GLN A 20 -15.00 -1.92 9.60
CA GLN A 20 -15.35 -1.74 11.01
C GLN A 20 -14.41 -0.75 11.67
N VAL A 21 -14.83 -0.15 12.75
CA VAL A 21 -13.92 0.51 13.70
C VAL A 21 -13.67 -0.45 14.85
N VAL A 22 -12.42 -0.88 15.01
CA VAL A 22 -12.02 -1.81 16.07
C VAL A 22 -11.83 -1.04 17.37
N GLU A 23 -12.31 -1.57 18.52
CA GLU A 23 -11.99 -1.00 19.82
C GLU A 23 -10.67 -1.58 20.35
N ILE A 24 -9.73 -0.72 20.70
CA ILE A 24 -8.44 -1.06 21.31
C ILE A 24 -8.37 -0.43 22.70
N GLN A 25 -8.32 -1.27 23.73
CA GLN A 25 -8.23 -0.82 25.11
C GLN A 25 -6.86 -1.24 25.68
N LEU A 26 -6.06 -0.27 26.08
CA LEU A 26 -4.75 -0.46 26.65
C LEU A 26 -4.76 -0.05 28.13
N ASP A 27 -4.49 -1.02 29.02
CA ASP A 27 -4.38 -0.81 30.45
C ASP A 27 -2.92 -0.92 30.90
N PHE A 28 -2.33 0.23 31.21
CA PHE A 28 -0.95 0.34 31.67
C PHE A 28 -0.88 0.18 33.17
N PRO A 29 -0.14 -0.82 33.69
CA PRO A 29 0.04 -0.99 35.12
C PRO A 29 0.93 0.09 35.76
N GLN A 30 1.74 0.79 34.95
CA GLN A 30 2.63 1.87 35.40
C GLN A 30 1.86 3.18 35.51
N SER A 31 1.92 3.86 36.65
CA SER A 31 1.25 5.17 36.82
C SER A 31 1.88 6.28 35.99
N ASP A 32 3.15 6.13 35.60
CA ASP A 32 3.97 7.05 34.80
C ASP A 32 4.17 6.56 33.34
N TYR A 33 3.26 5.71 32.85
CA TYR A 33 3.38 5.07 31.53
C TYR A 33 3.64 6.08 30.40
N TRP A 34 3.00 7.25 30.47
CA TRP A 34 3.16 8.26 29.43
C TRP A 34 4.58 8.83 29.40
N ASP A 35 5.11 9.18 30.57
CA ASP A 35 6.48 9.69 30.70
C ASP A 35 7.51 8.63 30.24
N GLN A 36 7.25 7.34 30.54
CA GLN A 36 8.09 6.25 30.05
C GLN A 36 8.02 6.12 28.52
N LEU A 37 6.83 6.16 27.90
CA LEU A 37 6.66 6.10 26.44
C LEU A 37 7.40 7.24 25.74
N VAL A 38 7.26 8.49 26.24
CA VAL A 38 7.93 9.68 25.72
C VAL A 38 9.44 9.56 25.87
N THR A 39 9.91 9.24 27.07
CA THR A 39 11.36 9.10 27.37
C THR A 39 12.00 8.02 26.49
N ASN A 40 11.34 6.87 26.32
CA ASN A 40 11.85 5.78 25.49
C ASN A 40 11.91 6.16 24.01
N TYR A 41 10.95 6.94 23.53
CA TYR A 41 10.96 7.45 22.16
C TYR A 41 12.10 8.47 21.95
N GLU A 42 12.24 9.43 22.85
CA GLU A 42 13.26 10.49 22.75
C GLU A 42 14.69 9.98 22.88
N ASN A 43 14.89 8.82 23.51
CA ASN A 43 16.19 8.14 23.62
C ASN A 43 16.37 6.99 22.61
N MET A 44 15.50 6.84 21.63
CA MET A 44 15.50 5.70 20.71
C MET A 44 16.81 5.57 19.91
N ASP A 45 17.43 6.68 19.56
CA ASP A 45 18.70 6.70 18.81
C ASP A 45 19.88 6.10 19.61
N VAL A 46 19.79 6.15 20.93
CA VAL A 46 20.87 5.65 21.83
C VAL A 46 20.56 4.25 22.37
N ALA A 47 19.29 4.02 22.72
CA ALA A 47 18.85 2.81 23.41
C ALA A 47 18.14 1.80 22.51
N GLY A 48 17.91 2.15 21.23
CA GLY A 48 17.07 1.38 20.34
C GLY A 48 15.58 1.49 20.71
N SER A 49 14.76 0.69 20.03
CA SER A 49 13.30 0.69 20.28
C SER A 49 12.94 0.01 21.58
N VAL A 50 12.60 0.80 22.61
CA VAL A 50 12.21 0.30 23.93
C VAL A 50 10.69 0.28 24.04
N TYR A 51 10.13 -0.85 24.47
CA TYR A 51 8.71 -1.05 24.72
C TYR A 51 8.42 -1.02 26.22
N ILE A 52 7.18 -0.65 26.59
CA ILE A 52 6.64 -0.85 27.93
C ILE A 52 5.46 -1.83 27.87
N PRO A 53 5.20 -2.62 28.93
CA PRO A 53 4.06 -3.55 28.96
C PRO A 53 2.75 -2.83 29.23
N ALA A 54 1.68 -3.29 28.53
CA ALA A 54 0.29 -2.97 28.83
C ALA A 54 -0.57 -4.23 28.66
N ASN A 55 -1.70 -4.31 29.33
CA ASN A 55 -2.73 -5.28 28.99
C ASN A 55 -3.57 -4.71 27.87
N LEU A 56 -3.97 -5.57 26.95
CA LEU A 56 -4.71 -5.20 25.74
C LEU A 56 -6.03 -5.93 25.68
N THR A 57 -7.10 -5.20 25.40
CA THR A 57 -8.38 -5.76 24.96
C THR A 57 -8.68 -5.28 23.55
N ILE A 58 -9.00 -6.20 22.65
CA ILE A 58 -9.47 -5.94 21.30
C ILE A 58 -10.94 -6.34 21.23
N ILE A 59 -11.80 -5.45 20.74
CA ILE A 59 -13.21 -5.73 20.46
C ILE A 59 -13.44 -5.47 18.97
N ASP A 60 -13.77 -6.52 18.25
CA ASP A 60 -14.08 -6.48 16.82
C ASP A 60 -15.40 -7.21 16.53
N VAL A 61 -15.76 -7.33 15.25
CA VAL A 61 -17.01 -7.99 14.81
C VAL A 61 -17.08 -9.48 15.17
N THR A 62 -15.94 -10.10 15.53
CA THR A 62 -15.88 -11.53 15.87
C THR A 62 -15.94 -11.78 17.37
N GLY A 63 -15.67 -10.77 18.21
CA GLY A 63 -15.75 -10.88 19.66
C GLY A 63 -14.81 -9.97 20.44
N THR A 64 -14.54 -10.37 21.68
CA THR A 64 -13.64 -9.68 22.62
C THR A 64 -12.46 -10.58 22.96
N TYR A 65 -11.26 -10.06 22.81
CA TYR A 65 -9.99 -10.77 23.01
C TYR A 65 -9.11 -9.99 23.98
N THR A 66 -8.51 -10.70 24.92
CA THR A 66 -7.63 -10.09 25.93
C THR A 66 -6.23 -10.68 25.90
N PHE A 67 -5.23 -9.81 26.06
CA PHE A 67 -3.82 -10.16 26.03
C PHE A 67 -3.11 -9.49 27.20
N ASP A 68 -2.32 -10.28 27.92
CA ASP A 68 -1.49 -9.78 29.01
C ASP A 68 -0.14 -9.29 28.49
N SER A 69 0.35 -8.19 29.03
CA SER A 69 1.72 -7.71 28.84
C SER A 69 2.17 -7.63 27.35
N VAL A 70 1.36 -7.03 26.49
CA VAL A 70 1.81 -6.66 25.13
C VAL A 70 2.81 -5.50 25.20
N GLY A 71 3.72 -5.43 24.23
CA GLY A 71 4.68 -4.32 24.13
C GLY A 71 4.07 -3.10 23.44
N ILE A 72 4.19 -1.94 24.05
CA ILE A 72 3.74 -0.65 23.49
C ILE A 72 4.94 0.29 23.37
N ARG A 73 5.07 0.94 22.22
CA ARG A 73 6.01 2.05 22.01
C ARG A 73 5.45 3.13 21.10
N LEU A 74 5.89 4.36 21.26
CA LEU A 74 5.60 5.43 20.31
C LEU A 74 6.40 5.25 19.02
N LYS A 75 5.91 5.82 17.93
CA LYS A 75 6.53 5.80 16.60
C LYS A 75 6.25 7.10 15.84
N GLY A 76 6.84 7.21 14.67
CA GLY A 76 6.67 8.33 13.74
C GLY A 76 7.80 9.33 13.88
N ASN A 77 7.92 10.20 12.89
CA ASN A 77 8.91 11.28 12.83
C ASN A 77 8.18 12.63 12.90
N SER A 78 7.79 13.18 11.76
CA SER A 78 7.02 14.44 11.68
C SER A 78 5.72 14.34 12.48
N SER A 79 5.06 13.19 12.48
CA SER A 79 3.84 12.94 13.26
C SER A 79 4.06 12.98 14.77
N TYR A 80 5.25 12.60 15.26
CA TYR A 80 5.61 12.73 16.67
C TYR A 80 5.86 14.18 17.08
N MET A 81 6.50 14.97 16.20
CA MET A 81 6.81 16.39 16.47
C MET A 81 5.55 17.28 16.56
N HIS A 82 4.39 16.80 16.12
CA HIS A 82 3.13 17.53 16.27
C HIS A 82 2.82 17.77 17.77
N PRO A 83 2.42 18.97 18.17
CA PRO A 83 2.04 19.25 19.55
C PRO A 83 0.84 18.40 20.00
N GLY A 84 0.75 18.14 21.31
CA GLY A 84 -0.29 17.32 21.92
C GLY A 84 0.15 15.87 22.14
N ASN A 85 -0.69 15.14 22.86
CA ASN A 85 -0.36 13.79 23.34
C ASN A 85 -0.84 12.66 22.42
N LYS A 86 -1.61 12.96 21.38
CA LYS A 86 -2.03 11.95 20.40
C LYS A 86 -0.87 11.62 19.46
N LYS A 87 -0.05 10.65 19.85
CA LYS A 87 1.10 10.17 19.07
C LYS A 87 0.76 8.86 18.37
N SER A 88 1.42 8.61 17.26
CA SER A 88 1.41 7.29 16.61
C SER A 88 2.13 6.28 17.51
N PHE A 89 1.66 5.03 17.52
CA PHE A 89 2.24 3.98 18.37
C PHE A 89 2.22 2.62 17.69
N LYS A 90 2.90 1.65 18.29
CA LYS A 90 2.99 0.28 17.83
C LYS A 90 2.67 -0.67 18.97
N ILE A 91 1.92 -1.73 18.66
CA ILE A 91 1.71 -2.90 19.51
C ILE A 91 2.60 -4.04 19.02
N ASP A 92 3.26 -4.72 19.94
CA ASP A 92 3.97 -5.98 19.73
C ASP A 92 3.40 -7.02 20.70
N PHE A 93 2.62 -7.96 20.17
CA PHE A 93 1.89 -8.94 20.97
C PHE A 93 2.80 -9.89 21.70
N ASN A 94 3.91 -10.28 21.11
CA ASN A 94 4.81 -11.29 21.65
C ASN A 94 6.08 -10.71 22.30
N LYS A 95 6.12 -9.40 22.53
CA LYS A 95 7.30 -8.73 23.12
C LYS A 95 7.70 -9.27 24.48
N TYR A 96 6.71 -9.55 25.34
CA TYR A 96 6.94 -10.04 26.71
C TYR A 96 6.46 -11.47 26.91
N ILE A 97 5.47 -11.93 26.16
CA ILE A 97 4.93 -13.28 26.21
C ILE A 97 5.11 -13.95 24.86
N SER A 98 6.05 -14.88 24.79
CA SER A 98 6.38 -15.60 23.55
C SER A 98 5.17 -16.37 23.02
N GLY A 99 4.94 -16.26 21.70
CA GLY A 99 3.85 -16.94 20.98
C GLY A 99 2.50 -16.23 21.05
N GLN A 100 2.39 -15.11 21.81
CA GLN A 100 1.16 -14.33 21.85
C GLN A 100 0.96 -13.59 20.53
N ASN A 101 -0.25 -13.68 19.98
CA ASN A 101 -0.63 -13.06 18.72
C ASN A 101 -2.16 -12.86 18.69
N TYR A 102 -2.65 -11.96 17.84
CA TYR A 102 -4.06 -11.84 17.51
C TYR A 102 -4.29 -12.39 16.10
N ASP A 103 -5.06 -13.45 15.96
CA ASP A 103 -5.37 -14.06 14.66
C ASP A 103 -4.11 -14.25 13.79
N GLY A 104 -3.02 -14.75 14.39
CA GLY A 104 -1.71 -14.90 13.76
C GLY A 104 -0.83 -13.66 13.78
N LEU A 105 -1.39 -12.44 13.80
CA LEU A 105 -0.62 -11.19 13.80
C LEU A 105 0.19 -10.98 15.07
N LYS A 106 1.46 -10.64 14.92
CA LYS A 106 2.39 -10.33 16.02
C LYS A 106 2.52 -8.85 16.30
N LYS A 107 2.25 -7.99 15.31
CA LYS A 107 2.46 -6.54 15.42
C LYS A 107 1.38 -5.74 14.70
N LEU A 108 1.04 -4.56 15.24
CA LEU A 108 0.13 -3.59 14.64
C LEU A 108 0.69 -2.16 14.78
N ASN A 109 0.47 -1.33 13.77
CA ASN A 109 0.80 0.09 13.79
C ASN A 109 -0.48 0.93 13.88
N PHE A 110 -0.40 2.04 14.60
CA PHE A 110 -1.49 3.00 14.77
C PHE A 110 -0.98 4.39 14.39
N SER A 111 -1.55 4.98 13.34
CA SER A 111 -1.23 6.30 12.83
C SER A 111 -2.22 7.32 13.35
N ASN A 112 -1.73 8.47 13.84
CA ASN A 112 -2.51 9.45 14.60
C ASN A 112 -3.30 10.45 13.74
N GLY A 113 -3.36 10.27 12.41
CA GLY A 113 -4.02 11.20 11.48
C GLY A 113 -3.23 12.47 11.20
N PHE A 114 -1.90 12.40 11.32
CA PHE A 114 -1.02 13.54 11.00
C PHE A 114 -1.20 13.96 9.54
N LYS A 115 -1.45 15.27 9.32
CA LYS A 115 -1.72 15.89 8.02
C LYS A 115 -2.94 15.34 7.24
N ASP A 116 -3.70 14.42 7.84
CA ASP A 116 -4.94 13.92 7.24
C ASP A 116 -6.15 14.27 8.11
N PRO A 117 -6.84 15.38 7.85
CA PRO A 117 -8.06 15.76 8.56
C PRO A 117 -9.17 14.71 8.45
N THR A 118 -9.16 13.92 7.37
CA THR A 118 -10.21 12.96 7.02
C THR A 118 -9.96 11.55 7.53
N PHE A 119 -8.72 11.20 7.87
CA PHE A 119 -8.27 9.82 8.18
C PHE A 119 -8.47 8.81 7.04
N MET A 120 -8.80 9.27 5.83
CA MET A 120 -9.17 8.37 4.72
C MET A 120 -8.09 8.19 3.68
N ARG A 121 -7.10 9.12 3.58
CA ARG A 121 -6.11 9.12 2.49
C ARG A 121 -5.32 7.83 2.42
N GLU A 122 -4.74 7.41 3.54
CA GLU A 122 -3.94 6.17 3.60
C GLU A 122 -4.81 4.93 3.33
N LYS A 123 -6.02 4.87 3.89
CA LYS A 123 -6.95 3.74 3.68
C LYS A 123 -7.30 3.58 2.21
N ILE A 124 -7.79 4.65 1.56
CA ILE A 124 -8.21 4.60 0.15
C ILE A 124 -7.01 4.25 -0.74
N PHE A 125 -5.88 4.91 -0.55
CA PHE A 125 -4.68 4.68 -1.36
C PHE A 125 -4.18 3.23 -1.25
N MET A 126 -4.05 2.70 -0.03
CA MET A 126 -3.52 1.35 0.18
C MET A 126 -4.48 0.26 -0.28
N ASP A 127 -5.78 0.44 -0.10
CA ASP A 127 -6.78 -0.52 -0.60
C ASP A 127 -6.75 -0.59 -2.12
N ILE A 128 -6.73 0.56 -2.79
CA ILE A 128 -6.61 0.64 -4.25
C ILE A 128 -5.29 0.02 -4.73
N ALA A 129 -4.18 0.33 -4.07
CA ALA A 129 -2.88 -0.27 -4.42
C ALA A 129 -2.95 -1.81 -4.39
N ARG A 130 -3.54 -2.38 -3.33
CA ARG A 130 -3.71 -3.83 -3.21
C ARG A 130 -4.64 -4.42 -4.25
N GLU A 131 -5.76 -3.75 -4.55
CA GLU A 131 -6.70 -4.17 -5.61
C GLU A 131 -6.03 -4.23 -6.97
N HIS A 132 -5.06 -3.36 -7.22
CA HIS A 132 -4.30 -3.29 -8.48
C HIS A 132 -2.99 -4.09 -8.46
N GLY A 133 -2.86 -5.02 -7.51
CA GLY A 133 -1.71 -5.93 -7.45
C GLY A 133 -0.41 -5.29 -6.97
N VAL A 134 -0.44 -4.04 -6.52
CA VAL A 134 0.71 -3.39 -5.89
C VAL A 134 0.82 -3.88 -4.45
N PRO A 135 1.95 -4.44 -4.03
CA PRO A 135 2.17 -4.82 -2.65
C PRO A 135 2.04 -3.61 -1.71
N ALA A 136 1.09 -3.69 -0.77
CA ALA A 136 0.80 -2.64 0.18
C ALA A 136 0.19 -3.22 1.46
N PRO A 137 0.39 -2.60 2.64
CA PRO A 137 -0.21 -3.05 3.89
C PRO A 137 -1.73 -2.93 3.86
N ARG A 138 -2.40 -3.79 4.62
CA ARG A 138 -3.83 -3.63 4.93
C ARG A 138 -4.00 -2.48 5.90
N VAL A 139 -5.09 -1.75 5.76
CA VAL A 139 -5.42 -0.58 6.59
C VAL A 139 -6.86 -0.68 7.06
N ASN A 140 -7.09 -0.37 8.33
CA ASN A 140 -8.42 -0.23 8.92
C ASN A 140 -8.38 0.81 10.04
N TYR A 141 -9.44 0.94 10.83
CA TYR A 141 -9.59 1.97 11.84
C TYR A 141 -9.74 1.41 13.25
N ALA A 142 -9.32 2.20 14.25
CA ALA A 142 -9.47 1.85 15.64
C ALA A 142 -9.80 3.06 16.52
N SER A 143 -10.76 2.86 17.44
CA SER A 143 -10.96 3.71 18.61
C SER A 143 -10.11 3.20 19.77
N VAL A 144 -9.30 4.06 20.36
CA VAL A 144 -8.31 3.68 21.37
C VAL A 144 -8.65 4.30 22.73
N THR A 145 -8.56 3.50 23.79
CA THR A 145 -8.62 3.95 25.17
C THR A 145 -7.33 3.60 25.91
N TYR A 146 -6.89 4.49 26.81
CA TYR A 146 -5.80 4.26 27.74
C TYR A 146 -6.33 4.32 29.17
N ASN A 147 -6.16 3.24 29.94
CA ASN A 147 -6.64 3.13 31.32
C ASN A 147 -8.12 3.57 31.47
N GLY A 148 -8.99 3.12 30.55
CA GLY A 148 -10.42 3.45 30.52
C GLY A 148 -10.77 4.88 30.09
N GLN A 149 -9.79 5.70 29.69
CA GLN A 149 -10.03 7.06 29.16
C GLN A 149 -9.97 7.03 27.63
N ALA A 150 -10.95 7.64 26.96
CA ALA A 150 -10.94 7.82 25.51
C ALA A 150 -9.66 8.56 25.09
N TRP A 151 -8.82 7.89 24.27
CA TRP A 151 -7.55 8.46 23.86
C TRP A 151 -7.61 9.05 22.46
N GLY A 152 -8.24 8.37 21.51
CA GLY A 152 -8.50 8.91 20.19
C GLY A 152 -8.77 7.86 19.11
N PHE A 153 -9.09 8.37 17.93
CA PHE A 153 -9.32 7.59 16.72
C PHE A 153 -8.03 7.47 15.91
N TYR A 154 -7.70 6.28 15.41
CA TYR A 154 -6.46 5.98 14.72
C TYR A 154 -6.69 5.21 13.42
N THR A 155 -5.83 5.44 12.45
CA THR A 155 -5.66 4.53 11.32
C THR A 155 -4.77 3.37 11.75
N MET A 156 -5.27 2.15 11.67
CA MET A 156 -4.55 0.92 12.00
C MET A 156 -3.94 0.34 10.73
N VAL A 157 -2.62 0.09 10.74
CA VAL A 157 -1.84 -0.30 9.56
C VAL A 157 -1.08 -1.58 9.85
N GLU A 158 -1.18 -2.53 8.92
CA GLU A 158 -0.42 -3.78 8.96
C GLU A 158 1.08 -3.53 9.01
N GLN A 159 1.82 -4.35 9.74
CA GLN A 159 3.27 -4.27 9.77
C GLN A 159 3.87 -4.98 8.56
N ILE A 160 4.78 -4.29 7.86
CA ILE A 160 5.64 -4.93 6.86
C ILE A 160 6.82 -5.56 7.60
N ASP A 161 6.81 -6.88 7.69
CA ASP A 161 7.84 -7.74 8.28
C ASP A 161 7.75 -9.16 7.68
N ASP A 162 8.41 -10.14 8.29
CA ASP A 162 8.45 -11.52 7.81
C ASP A 162 7.04 -12.10 7.56
N GLN A 163 6.06 -11.79 8.42
CA GLN A 163 4.68 -12.26 8.25
C GLN A 163 4.05 -11.70 6.97
N PHE A 164 4.24 -10.39 6.71
CA PHE A 164 3.77 -9.76 5.47
C PHE A 164 4.44 -10.40 4.25
N LEU A 165 5.74 -10.66 4.30
CA LEU A 165 6.48 -11.28 3.21
C LEU A 165 6.00 -12.70 2.94
N ASP A 166 5.84 -13.51 3.99
CA ASP A 166 5.39 -14.91 3.86
C ASP A 166 4.06 -15.02 3.12
N TRP A 167 3.04 -14.31 3.57
CA TRP A 167 1.72 -14.44 2.94
C TRP A 167 1.58 -13.63 1.64
N ARG A 168 2.21 -12.45 1.53
CA ARG A 168 2.03 -11.56 0.37
C ARG A 168 3.01 -11.86 -0.74
N MET A 169 4.25 -12.19 -0.41
CA MET A 169 5.33 -12.45 -1.37
C MET A 169 5.59 -13.95 -1.56
N LEU A 170 4.96 -14.81 -0.73
CA LEU A 170 5.12 -16.26 -0.71
C LEU A 170 6.57 -16.71 -0.51
N ASN A 171 7.41 -15.87 0.01
CA ASN A 171 8.81 -16.09 0.34
C ASN A 171 9.29 -14.97 1.26
N ASP A 172 9.99 -15.29 2.35
CA ASP A 172 10.54 -14.36 3.33
C ASP A 172 12.07 -14.49 3.51
N ASP A 173 12.72 -15.27 2.64
CA ASP A 173 14.16 -15.58 2.73
C ASP A 173 15.08 -14.42 2.29
N GLY A 174 14.57 -13.47 1.52
CA GLY A 174 15.36 -12.38 0.92
C GLY A 174 15.53 -11.16 1.81
N ASN A 175 16.33 -10.22 1.34
CA ASN A 175 16.57 -8.97 2.02
C ASN A 175 15.42 -7.97 1.80
N LEU A 176 14.88 -7.45 2.89
CA LEU A 176 13.90 -6.37 2.92
C LEU A 176 14.58 -5.07 3.36
N PHE A 177 14.53 -4.06 2.52
CA PHE A 177 15.04 -2.73 2.84
C PHE A 177 13.89 -1.73 2.94
N LYS A 178 13.88 -0.95 4.02
CA LYS A 178 12.99 0.19 4.20
C LYS A 178 13.69 1.46 3.72
N ALA A 179 13.03 2.24 2.89
CA ALA A 179 13.49 3.55 2.45
C ALA A 179 13.26 4.63 3.50
N GLY A 180 14.27 5.48 3.73
CA GLY A 180 14.23 6.55 4.73
C GLY A 180 14.46 6.01 6.12
N SER A 181 15.72 5.97 6.58
CA SER A 181 16.05 5.24 7.79
C SER A 181 16.05 6.06 9.05
N ASN A 182 16.68 7.19 9.14
CA ASN A 182 16.85 7.87 10.44
C ASN A 182 16.87 9.38 10.34
N PHE A 183 16.10 9.99 11.24
CA PHE A 183 16.03 11.46 11.40
C PHE A 183 17.24 12.09 12.10
N SER A 184 18.11 11.31 12.70
CA SER A 184 19.17 11.79 13.57
C SER A 184 20.42 12.34 12.89
N GLY A 185 20.47 12.38 11.56
CA GLY A 185 21.71 12.75 10.87
C GLY A 185 21.58 13.47 9.54
N GLY A 186 20.42 13.96 9.18
CA GLY A 186 20.16 14.46 7.83
C GLY A 186 19.65 13.32 6.98
N ASP A 187 18.45 13.49 6.48
CA ASP A 187 17.73 12.51 5.71
C ASP A 187 18.52 12.13 4.45
N GLY A 188 19.19 10.99 4.49
CA GLY A 188 19.63 10.35 3.28
C GLY A 188 18.40 10.05 2.43
N GLU A 189 18.34 10.56 1.21
CA GLU A 189 17.30 10.20 0.27
C GLU A 189 17.51 8.77 -0.20
N ALA A 190 16.53 7.90 -0.04
CA ALA A 190 16.54 6.56 -0.61
C ALA A 190 16.19 6.63 -2.11
N ASN A 191 17.06 7.29 -2.87
CA ASN A 191 16.80 7.73 -4.24
C ASN A 191 17.29 6.76 -5.32
N LEU A 192 17.87 5.61 -4.92
CA LEU A 192 18.47 4.61 -5.80
C LEU A 192 19.65 5.16 -6.65
N MET A 193 20.30 6.24 -6.22
CA MET A 193 21.52 6.74 -6.84
C MET A 193 22.72 5.88 -6.44
N TYR A 194 23.61 5.62 -7.39
CA TYR A 194 24.82 4.83 -7.16
C TYR A 194 25.93 5.66 -6.53
N TYR A 195 26.35 5.29 -5.32
CA TYR A 195 27.43 5.93 -4.56
C TYR A 195 28.67 5.03 -4.37
N GLY A 196 28.82 4.00 -5.23
CA GLY A 196 29.90 3.01 -5.16
C GLY A 196 29.49 1.75 -4.41
N THR A 197 30.47 0.86 -4.19
CA THR A 197 30.23 -0.50 -3.63
C THR A 197 30.24 -0.55 -2.09
N SER A 198 30.43 0.59 -1.41
CA SER A 198 30.49 0.63 0.04
C SER A 198 29.10 0.68 0.64
N GLN A 199 28.71 -0.30 1.46
CA GLN A 199 27.47 -0.34 2.24
C GLN A 199 27.26 0.95 3.05
N ALA A 200 28.30 1.49 3.68
CA ALA A 200 28.23 2.70 4.51
C ALA A 200 27.72 3.93 3.74
N SER A 201 27.76 3.91 2.39
CA SER A 201 27.19 5.01 1.57
C SER A 201 25.67 4.99 1.49
N TYR A 202 25.03 3.93 1.94
CA TYR A 202 23.57 3.71 1.82
C TYR A 202 22.86 3.61 3.17
N GLU A 203 23.57 3.35 4.26
CA GLU A 203 23.01 3.14 5.62
C GLU A 203 22.24 4.36 6.17
N SER A 204 22.55 5.56 5.69
CA SER A 204 21.77 6.76 6.03
C SER A 204 20.44 6.86 5.29
N SER A 205 20.28 6.11 4.19
CA SER A 205 19.11 6.19 3.28
C SER A 205 18.21 4.98 3.40
N TYR A 206 18.76 3.82 3.76
CA TYR A 206 18.02 2.56 3.85
C TYR A 206 18.24 1.89 5.21
N GLU A 207 17.26 1.10 5.62
CA GLU A 207 17.34 0.26 6.82
C GLU A 207 17.04 -1.19 6.42
N LEU A 208 17.97 -2.11 6.66
CA LEU A 208 17.74 -3.55 6.50
C LEU A 208 16.76 -4.03 7.56
N LYS A 209 15.68 -4.74 7.15
CA LYS A 209 14.58 -5.16 8.03
C LYS A 209 14.39 -6.68 8.09
N SER A 210 15.16 -7.44 7.34
CA SER A 210 15.28 -8.89 7.41
C SER A 210 16.75 -9.28 7.31
N ASN A 211 17.13 -10.50 7.70
CA ASN A 211 18.50 -10.99 7.62
C ASN A 211 19.54 -10.05 8.29
N GLU A 212 19.13 -9.33 9.33
CA GLU A 212 19.93 -8.29 10.01
C GLU A 212 21.24 -8.86 10.59
N ASP A 213 21.27 -10.14 10.98
CA ASP A 213 22.49 -10.81 11.48
C ASP A 213 23.55 -10.99 10.39
N ALA A 214 23.15 -11.27 9.16
CA ALA A 214 24.05 -11.36 8.01
C ALA A 214 24.52 -9.97 7.57
N ASN A 215 23.64 -8.98 7.65
CA ASN A 215 23.87 -7.57 7.30
C ASN A 215 24.59 -7.41 5.96
N ASP A 216 24.16 -8.18 4.94
CA ASP A 216 24.73 -8.14 3.58
C ASP A 216 23.85 -7.28 2.67
N TRP A 217 24.41 -6.22 2.15
CA TRP A 217 23.74 -5.23 1.29
C TRP A 217 24.20 -5.35 -0.18
N THR A 218 24.94 -6.38 -0.51
CA THR A 218 25.54 -6.56 -1.86
C THR A 218 24.46 -6.57 -2.93
N ASP A 219 23.35 -7.26 -2.67
CA ASP A 219 22.23 -7.38 -3.61
C ASP A 219 21.55 -6.03 -3.91
N LEU A 220 21.31 -5.20 -2.88
CA LEU A 220 20.77 -3.84 -3.06
C LEU A 220 21.74 -2.96 -3.88
N ILE A 221 23.02 -3.03 -3.58
CA ILE A 221 24.05 -2.24 -4.28
C ILE A 221 24.15 -2.68 -5.74
N GLU A 222 24.06 -3.98 -6.04
CA GLU A 222 24.02 -4.52 -7.40
C GLU A 222 22.78 -4.05 -8.17
N LEU A 223 21.60 -4.02 -7.56
CA LEU A 223 20.41 -3.44 -8.19
C LEU A 223 20.62 -1.95 -8.50
N ILE A 224 21.12 -1.18 -7.52
CA ILE A 224 21.37 0.25 -7.69
C ILE A 224 22.43 0.48 -8.78
N ASP A 225 23.48 -0.33 -8.84
CA ASP A 225 24.50 -0.27 -9.91
C ASP A 225 23.87 -0.53 -11.29
N PHE A 226 23.06 -1.57 -11.42
CA PHE A 226 22.31 -1.86 -12.65
C PHE A 226 21.42 -0.67 -13.08
N ILE A 227 20.65 -0.10 -12.15
CA ILE A 227 19.78 1.05 -12.45
C ILE A 227 20.57 2.25 -12.97
N ASN A 228 21.77 2.50 -12.47
CA ASN A 228 22.53 3.70 -12.82
C ASN A 228 23.52 3.49 -13.96
N ASN A 229 24.15 2.32 -14.08
CA ASN A 229 25.33 2.12 -14.91
C ASN A 229 25.13 1.15 -16.09
N SER A 230 23.99 0.41 -16.16
CA SER A 230 23.67 -0.37 -17.36
C SER A 230 23.47 0.53 -18.59
N SER A 231 23.80 0.03 -19.77
CA SER A 231 23.47 0.74 -21.01
C SER A 231 21.95 0.89 -21.18
N ASP A 232 21.48 1.85 -21.99
CA ASP A 232 20.04 2.06 -22.21
C ASP A 232 19.36 0.83 -22.82
N ILE A 233 20.05 0.11 -23.70
CA ILE A 233 19.53 -1.13 -24.29
C ILE A 233 19.39 -2.20 -23.20
N GLU A 234 20.41 -2.37 -22.37
CA GLU A 234 20.40 -3.34 -21.28
C GLU A 234 19.35 -3.01 -20.23
N PHE A 235 19.22 -1.74 -19.85
CA PHE A 235 18.16 -1.30 -18.93
C PHE A 235 16.79 -1.63 -19.49
N GLU A 236 16.50 -1.31 -20.75
CA GLU A 236 15.22 -1.59 -21.37
C GLU A 236 14.89 -3.10 -21.39
N THR A 237 15.86 -3.93 -21.78
CA THR A 237 15.61 -5.37 -21.98
C THR A 237 15.66 -6.18 -20.69
N GLU A 238 16.49 -5.79 -19.71
CA GLU A 238 16.77 -6.58 -18.52
C GLU A 238 16.07 -6.06 -17.26
N LEU A 239 15.56 -4.81 -17.25
CA LEU A 239 14.89 -4.26 -16.05
C LEU A 239 13.83 -5.21 -15.49
N GLN A 240 13.01 -5.82 -16.35
CA GLN A 240 12.00 -6.78 -15.98
C GLN A 240 12.54 -8.09 -15.35
N ASN A 241 13.83 -8.37 -15.50
CA ASN A 241 14.50 -9.52 -14.88
C ASN A 241 15.05 -9.18 -13.49
N HIS A 242 15.30 -7.90 -13.22
CA HIS A 242 15.75 -7.40 -11.92
C HIS A 242 14.59 -6.95 -11.02
N LEU A 243 13.57 -6.32 -11.59
CA LEU A 243 12.44 -5.74 -10.88
C LEU A 243 11.11 -6.39 -11.34
N ASP A 244 10.19 -6.60 -10.44
CA ASP A 244 8.79 -6.94 -10.76
C ASP A 244 8.13 -5.69 -11.36
N LEU A 245 8.37 -5.50 -12.66
CA LEU A 245 8.16 -4.22 -13.36
C LEU A 245 6.69 -3.80 -13.40
N GLY A 246 5.75 -4.72 -13.63
CA GLY A 246 4.33 -4.39 -13.70
C GLY A 246 3.82 -3.73 -12.42
N PRO A 247 3.91 -4.38 -11.25
CA PRO A 247 3.52 -3.77 -9.97
C PRO A 247 4.30 -2.48 -9.63
N PHE A 248 5.55 -2.35 -10.07
CA PHE A 248 6.30 -1.10 -9.90
C PHE A 248 5.71 0.04 -10.74
N LEU A 249 5.40 -0.20 -12.02
CA LEU A 249 4.78 0.81 -12.89
C LEU A 249 3.40 1.23 -12.37
N SER A 250 2.59 0.28 -11.91
CA SER A 250 1.31 0.56 -11.25
C SER A 250 1.51 1.38 -9.97
N SER A 251 2.53 1.06 -9.16
CA SER A 251 2.89 1.83 -7.96
C SER A 251 3.28 3.27 -8.29
N ALA A 252 4.12 3.47 -9.31
CA ALA A 252 4.53 4.80 -9.76
C ALA A 252 3.35 5.60 -10.35
N ALA A 253 2.47 4.95 -11.10
CA ALA A 253 1.26 5.55 -11.63
C ALA A 253 0.30 5.98 -10.51
N LEU A 254 0.09 5.15 -9.48
CA LEU A 254 -0.71 5.49 -8.30
C LEU A 254 -0.13 6.70 -7.56
N ASP A 255 1.19 6.73 -7.31
CA ASP A 255 1.84 7.90 -6.67
C ASP A 255 1.60 9.18 -7.47
N ASN A 256 1.68 9.11 -8.79
CA ASN A 256 1.47 10.27 -9.64
C ASN A 256 0.00 10.71 -9.67
N ILE A 257 -0.93 9.77 -9.93
CA ILE A 257 -2.36 10.08 -10.07
C ILE A 257 -2.93 10.64 -8.77
N PHE A 258 -2.58 10.06 -7.62
CA PHE A 258 -2.99 10.53 -6.31
C PHE A 258 -2.11 11.68 -5.78
N SER A 259 -1.14 12.14 -6.56
CA SER A 259 -0.13 13.11 -6.14
C SER A 259 0.43 12.80 -4.74
N ASN A 260 0.75 11.52 -4.53
CA ASN A 260 1.40 11.04 -3.32
C ASN A 260 2.91 11.33 -3.41
N LEU A 261 3.27 12.58 -3.11
CA LEU A 261 4.62 13.08 -3.31
C LEU A 261 5.57 12.76 -2.17
N ASP A 262 5.05 12.39 -0.98
CA ASP A 262 5.89 11.82 0.09
C ASP A 262 6.22 10.34 -0.18
N SER A 263 6.75 10.09 -1.37
CA SER A 263 7.10 8.79 -1.91
C SER A 263 8.43 8.84 -2.67
N TYR A 264 8.80 7.76 -3.35
CA TYR A 264 9.98 7.74 -4.21
C TYR A 264 9.96 8.88 -5.25
N THR A 265 8.79 9.27 -5.72
CA THR A 265 8.62 10.29 -6.76
C THR A 265 9.23 11.64 -6.36
N GLN A 266 9.10 12.09 -5.12
CA GLN A 266 9.66 13.37 -4.67
C GLN A 266 10.55 13.25 -3.43
N SER A 267 10.04 12.75 -2.29
CA SER A 267 10.79 12.74 -1.04
C SER A 267 11.80 11.60 -0.92
N ALA A 268 11.80 10.65 -1.87
CA ALA A 268 12.63 9.44 -1.90
C ALA A 268 12.55 8.62 -0.60
N ARG A 269 11.32 8.41 -0.10
CA ARG A 269 11.04 7.63 1.12
C ARG A 269 9.67 6.94 1.03
N ASN A 270 9.21 6.36 2.11
CA ASN A 270 7.88 5.76 2.24
C ASN A 270 7.65 4.60 1.25
N TYR A 271 8.64 3.75 1.09
CA TYR A 271 8.53 2.48 0.39
C TYR A 271 9.45 1.44 1.05
N TYR A 272 9.21 0.18 0.73
CA TYR A 272 10.15 -0.89 0.96
C TYR A 272 10.50 -1.54 -0.37
N ILE A 273 11.69 -2.13 -0.44
CA ILE A 273 12.11 -2.94 -1.58
C ILE A 273 12.59 -4.30 -1.06
N TYR A 274 12.07 -5.36 -1.63
CA TYR A 274 12.29 -6.73 -1.20
C TYR A 274 12.90 -7.57 -2.31
N ASN A 275 14.05 -8.19 -2.05
CA ASN A 275 14.67 -9.14 -2.96
C ASN A 275 14.01 -10.51 -2.81
N ASN A 276 12.97 -10.79 -3.59
CA ASN A 276 12.25 -12.05 -3.52
C ASN A 276 13.07 -13.18 -4.19
N LEU A 277 13.75 -13.98 -3.40
CA LEU A 277 14.59 -15.08 -3.89
C LEU A 277 13.78 -16.16 -4.60
N GLY A 278 12.52 -16.35 -4.24
CA GLY A 278 11.60 -17.29 -4.91
C GLY A 278 11.26 -16.88 -6.34
N MET A 279 11.16 -15.57 -6.60
CA MET A 279 10.95 -15.00 -7.95
C MET A 279 12.24 -14.66 -8.68
N GLY A 280 13.34 -14.47 -7.97
CA GLY A 280 14.59 -13.95 -8.50
C GLY A 280 14.49 -12.49 -8.95
N LYS A 281 13.63 -11.68 -8.30
CA LYS A 281 13.38 -10.29 -8.64
C LYS A 281 13.14 -9.45 -7.39
N TRP A 282 13.45 -8.17 -7.52
CA TRP A 282 13.06 -7.18 -6.54
C TRP A 282 11.58 -6.83 -6.67
N GLN A 283 10.90 -6.67 -5.52
CA GLN A 283 9.50 -6.26 -5.43
C GLN A 283 9.38 -4.96 -4.66
N TRP A 284 8.55 -4.06 -5.16
CA TRP A 284 8.26 -2.76 -4.55
C TRP A 284 7.05 -2.86 -3.63
N ILE A 285 7.14 -2.33 -2.41
CA ILE A 285 6.06 -2.35 -1.42
C ILE A 285 5.76 -0.92 -0.99
N LYS A 286 4.51 -0.52 -1.08
CA LYS A 286 4.05 0.81 -0.63
C LYS A 286 4.04 0.90 0.89
N TRP A 287 4.29 2.10 1.38
CA TRP A 287 4.22 2.44 2.80
C TRP A 287 3.86 3.91 2.98
N ASP A 288 3.04 4.23 4.03
CA ASP A 288 2.78 5.58 4.52
C ASP A 288 2.26 6.55 3.45
N ALA A 289 0.98 6.44 3.07
CA ALA A 289 0.33 7.28 2.07
C ALA A 289 -0.66 8.30 2.69
N ASN A 290 -0.45 8.70 3.95
CA ASN A 290 -1.30 9.66 4.63
C ASN A 290 -1.27 11.06 4.00
N GLU A 291 -0.28 11.36 3.17
CA GLU A 291 -0.14 12.61 2.42
C GLU A 291 -0.50 12.48 0.93
N ALA A 292 -1.18 11.40 0.53
CA ALA A 292 -1.78 11.26 -0.79
C ALA A 292 -2.91 12.31 -1.01
N PHE A 293 -3.51 12.33 -2.21
CA PHE A 293 -4.47 13.34 -2.66
C PHE A 293 -3.90 14.76 -2.62
N GLY A 294 -2.63 14.90 -3.00
CA GLY A 294 -1.96 16.19 -3.08
C GLY A 294 -1.74 16.89 -1.74
N SER A 295 -1.81 16.17 -0.62
CA SER A 295 -1.68 16.75 0.72
C SER A 295 -0.22 17.00 1.13
N TYR A 296 0.75 16.43 0.45
CA TYR A 296 2.17 16.70 0.69
C TYR A 296 2.52 18.11 0.25
N GLY A 297 3.09 18.92 1.16
CA GLY A 297 3.45 20.30 0.90
C GLY A 297 4.44 20.45 -0.26
N PHE A 298 4.01 21.08 -1.32
CA PHE A 298 4.83 21.29 -2.51
C PHE A 298 5.77 22.51 -2.33
N PHE A 299 7.05 22.25 -2.14
CA PHE A 299 8.07 23.29 -2.13
C PHE A 299 8.36 23.72 -3.58
N GLY A 300 7.60 24.65 -4.13
CA GLY A 300 7.78 25.10 -5.50
C GLY A 300 6.56 25.76 -6.15
N GLY A 301 5.43 25.73 -5.47
CA GLY A 301 4.20 26.43 -5.92
C GLY A 301 3.45 25.77 -7.08
N ALA A 302 3.80 24.53 -7.47
CA ALA A 302 2.99 23.78 -8.43
C ALA A 302 1.71 23.26 -7.76
N ASN A 303 0.62 23.26 -8.51
CA ASN A 303 -0.64 22.69 -8.06
C ASN A 303 -0.58 21.16 -8.18
N PRO A 304 -0.78 20.38 -7.09
CA PRO A 304 -0.74 18.93 -7.12
C PRO A 304 -1.78 18.32 -8.07
N SER A 305 -2.92 18.99 -8.31
CA SER A 305 -3.94 18.54 -9.25
C SER A 305 -3.49 18.61 -10.72
N THR A 306 -2.43 19.36 -11.03
CA THR A 306 -1.96 19.58 -12.42
C THR A 306 -0.53 19.09 -12.67
N LEU A 307 -0.06 18.09 -11.94
CA LEU A 307 1.24 17.46 -12.19
C LEU A 307 1.21 16.65 -13.49
N ASN A 308 2.26 16.73 -14.29
CA ASN A 308 2.43 15.84 -15.44
C ASN A 308 2.56 14.38 -15.00
N ILE A 309 2.20 13.45 -15.87
CA ILE A 309 2.28 12.00 -15.53
C ILE A 309 3.72 11.52 -15.34
N ASP A 310 4.69 12.18 -15.94
CA ASP A 310 6.12 11.91 -15.82
C ASP A 310 6.82 12.74 -14.73
N TYR A 311 6.04 13.39 -13.86
CA TYR A 311 6.60 14.21 -12.78
C TYR A 311 7.42 13.36 -11.81
N HIS A 312 8.65 13.76 -11.57
CA HIS A 312 9.53 13.28 -10.50
C HIS A 312 10.50 14.39 -10.07
N SER A 313 11.03 14.28 -8.87
CA SER A 313 12.11 15.15 -8.41
C SER A 313 13.43 14.76 -9.07
N GLU A 314 14.42 15.64 -9.05
CA GLU A 314 15.77 15.33 -9.49
C GLU A 314 16.35 14.13 -8.75
N ASN A 315 17.31 13.43 -9.34
CA ASN A 315 17.97 12.26 -8.75
C ASN A 315 17.02 11.09 -8.45
N ARG A 316 16.18 10.71 -9.41
CA ARG A 316 15.30 9.53 -9.37
C ARG A 316 15.65 8.61 -10.57
N PRO A 317 16.85 8.00 -10.58
CA PRO A 317 17.38 7.34 -11.77
C PRO A 317 16.46 6.25 -12.35
N LEU A 318 15.72 5.54 -11.50
CA LEU A 318 14.79 4.53 -11.98
C LEU A 318 13.63 5.16 -12.78
N LEU A 319 13.00 6.23 -12.27
CA LEU A 319 11.94 6.95 -12.98
C LEU A 319 12.48 7.72 -14.18
N GLU A 320 13.62 8.41 -14.03
CA GLU A 320 14.26 9.15 -15.11
C GLU A 320 14.51 8.26 -16.33
N ARG A 321 15.04 7.05 -16.11
CA ARG A 321 15.34 6.10 -17.20
C ARG A 321 14.07 5.47 -17.76
N ILE A 322 13.07 5.16 -16.95
CA ILE A 322 11.77 4.66 -17.44
C ILE A 322 11.11 5.71 -18.33
N PHE A 323 11.01 6.95 -17.87
CA PHE A 323 10.31 8.01 -18.62
C PHE A 323 11.07 8.48 -19.86
N SER A 324 12.40 8.33 -19.87
CA SER A 324 13.22 8.63 -21.05
C SER A 324 13.20 7.52 -22.11
N ASN A 325 12.76 6.32 -21.79
CA ASN A 325 12.63 5.20 -22.71
C ASN A 325 11.21 5.08 -23.24
N SER A 326 11.03 5.18 -24.56
CA SER A 326 9.69 5.20 -25.17
C SER A 326 8.85 3.95 -24.85
N ASN A 327 9.46 2.75 -24.88
CA ASN A 327 8.74 1.50 -24.64
C ASN A 327 8.32 1.35 -23.17
N LEU A 328 9.14 1.79 -22.23
CA LEU A 328 8.82 1.77 -20.80
C LEU A 328 7.83 2.88 -20.45
N MET A 329 7.94 4.05 -21.06
CA MET A 329 6.98 5.15 -20.92
C MET A 329 5.60 4.78 -21.46
N ASP A 330 5.53 4.06 -22.58
CA ASP A 330 4.27 3.56 -23.12
C ASP A 330 3.60 2.55 -22.18
N GLN A 331 4.37 1.65 -21.54
CA GLN A 331 3.86 0.73 -20.53
C GLN A 331 3.35 1.51 -19.31
N TYR A 332 4.11 2.47 -18.81
CA TYR A 332 3.70 3.33 -17.69
C TYR A 332 2.42 4.13 -18.01
N THR A 333 2.35 4.75 -19.20
CA THR A 333 1.15 5.48 -19.66
C THR A 333 -0.06 4.56 -19.75
N SER A 334 0.13 3.31 -20.16
CA SER A 334 -0.94 2.32 -20.18
C SER A 334 -1.47 2.02 -18.78
N GLU A 335 -0.62 1.95 -17.76
CA GLU A 335 -1.04 1.82 -16.35
C GLU A 335 -1.80 3.05 -15.88
N VAL A 336 -1.32 4.27 -16.19
CA VAL A 336 -2.03 5.53 -15.89
C VAL A 336 -3.44 5.49 -16.50
N CYS A 337 -3.55 5.12 -17.76
CA CYS A 337 -4.83 5.02 -18.46
C CYS A 337 -5.74 3.94 -17.86
N LEU A 338 -5.20 2.79 -17.49
CA LEU A 338 -5.95 1.74 -16.81
C LEU A 338 -6.55 2.25 -15.50
N LEU A 339 -5.76 2.90 -14.67
CA LEU A 339 -6.19 3.45 -13.39
C LEU A 339 -7.25 4.55 -13.56
N MET A 340 -7.07 5.47 -14.50
CA MET A 340 -8.05 6.53 -14.81
C MET A 340 -9.40 5.96 -15.28
N ASN A 341 -9.36 4.94 -16.11
CA ASN A 341 -10.58 4.36 -16.68
C ASN A 341 -11.31 3.42 -15.71
N THR A 342 -10.65 2.94 -14.66
CA THR A 342 -11.22 1.93 -13.76
C THR A 342 -11.54 2.49 -12.37
N ILE A 343 -10.61 3.23 -11.75
CA ILE A 343 -10.71 3.60 -10.32
C ILE A 343 -10.50 5.09 -10.04
N PHE A 344 -9.59 5.76 -10.76
CA PHE A 344 -9.31 7.17 -10.47
C PHE A 344 -10.26 8.08 -11.25
N ASN A 345 -11.51 8.10 -10.85
CA ASN A 345 -12.53 9.01 -11.36
C ASN A 345 -13.56 9.31 -10.25
N PRO A 346 -14.29 10.46 -10.34
CA PRO A 346 -15.28 10.84 -9.32
C PRO A 346 -16.41 9.83 -9.14
N GLU A 347 -16.81 9.12 -10.20
CA GLU A 347 -17.90 8.15 -10.15
C GLU A 347 -17.52 6.93 -9.29
N TYR A 348 -16.26 6.52 -9.32
CA TYR A 348 -15.76 5.40 -8.52
C TYR A 348 -15.37 5.83 -7.10
N LEU A 349 -14.61 6.93 -6.95
CA LEU A 349 -14.02 7.31 -5.66
C LEU A 349 -14.99 7.99 -4.72
N ASN A 350 -15.90 8.84 -5.21
CA ASN A 350 -16.80 9.58 -4.32
C ASN A 350 -17.71 8.67 -3.47
N PRO A 351 -18.31 7.58 -3.99
CA PRO A 351 -19.07 6.65 -3.16
C PRO A 351 -18.22 6.01 -2.06
N ILE A 352 -16.97 5.62 -2.35
CA ILE A 352 -16.05 5.04 -1.35
C ILE A 352 -15.74 6.05 -0.24
N ILE A 353 -15.52 7.33 -0.61
CA ILE A 353 -15.28 8.40 0.36
C ILE A 353 -16.51 8.60 1.24
N ASP A 354 -17.73 8.58 0.67
CA ASP A 354 -18.98 8.75 1.41
C ASP A 354 -19.26 7.57 2.37
N ASP A 355 -19.00 6.34 1.92
CA ASP A 355 -19.15 5.14 2.76
C ASP A 355 -18.14 5.15 3.91
N LEU A 356 -16.90 5.52 3.67
CA LEU A 356 -15.89 5.67 4.73
C LEU A 356 -16.27 6.80 5.69
N LYS A 357 -16.80 7.94 5.19
CA LYS A 357 -17.32 9.01 6.06
C LYS A 357 -18.40 8.47 6.99
N ALA A 358 -19.37 7.74 6.44
CA ALA A 358 -20.47 7.18 7.22
C ALA A 358 -19.97 6.19 8.30
N LEU A 359 -18.91 5.42 7.97
CA LEU A 359 -18.32 4.45 8.90
C LEU A 359 -17.62 5.13 10.09
N ILE A 360 -16.85 6.21 9.85
CA ILE A 360 -15.91 6.72 10.87
C ILE A 360 -16.33 8.04 11.54
N GLN A 361 -17.33 8.73 11.02
CA GLN A 361 -17.68 10.10 11.44
C GLN A 361 -17.92 10.23 12.96
N ASP A 362 -18.68 9.31 13.54
CA ASP A 362 -19.05 9.38 14.97
C ASP A 362 -17.80 9.22 15.86
N GLU A 363 -16.89 8.29 15.48
CA GLU A 363 -15.64 8.05 16.21
C GLU A 363 -14.67 9.21 16.06
N VAL A 364 -14.55 9.78 14.85
CA VAL A 364 -13.74 10.98 14.61
C VAL A 364 -14.28 12.16 15.41
N TYR A 365 -15.60 12.32 15.50
CA TYR A 365 -16.23 13.40 16.26
C TYR A 365 -16.02 13.24 17.77
N ALA A 366 -16.00 12.02 18.26
CA ALA A 366 -15.73 11.70 19.66
C ALA A 366 -14.26 11.92 20.06
N ASP A 367 -13.32 11.94 19.12
CA ASP A 367 -11.91 12.15 19.39
C ASP A 367 -11.58 13.61 19.72
N ASN A 368 -11.42 13.89 20.99
CA ASN A 368 -11.06 15.23 21.50
C ASN A 368 -9.55 15.54 21.41
N ASN A 369 -8.72 14.53 21.07
CA ASN A 369 -7.27 14.66 20.95
C ASN A 369 -6.81 14.79 19.51
N LYS A 370 -7.70 14.72 18.51
CA LYS A 370 -7.35 14.85 17.11
C LYS A 370 -6.76 16.22 16.75
N MET A 371 -5.99 16.28 15.69
CA MET A 371 -5.27 17.48 15.25
C MET A 371 -6.18 18.51 14.60
N PHE A 372 -7.26 18.07 13.99
CA PHE A 372 -8.20 18.89 13.23
C PHE A 372 -9.58 18.89 13.87
N SER A 373 -10.33 19.96 13.67
CA SER A 373 -11.70 20.05 14.19
C SER A 373 -12.67 19.14 13.41
N ASN A 374 -13.88 18.92 13.96
CA ASN A 374 -14.95 18.23 13.25
C ASN A 374 -15.33 18.94 11.95
N ASN A 375 -15.30 20.29 11.97
CA ASN A 375 -15.55 21.08 10.77
C ASN A 375 -14.46 20.89 9.70
N ASP A 376 -13.20 20.75 10.10
CA ASP A 376 -12.10 20.48 9.16
C ASP A 376 -12.23 19.08 8.55
N PHE A 377 -12.65 18.07 9.32
CA PHE A 377 -12.99 16.75 8.83
C PHE A 377 -14.06 16.81 7.74
N ASP A 378 -15.21 17.42 8.04
CA ASP A 378 -16.30 17.54 7.07
C ASP A 378 -15.92 18.35 5.84
N GLN A 379 -15.27 19.50 6.04
CA GLN A 379 -14.87 20.37 4.94
C GLN A 379 -13.84 19.70 4.04
N ASN A 380 -12.84 18.99 4.59
CA ASN A 380 -11.76 18.44 3.79
C ASN A 380 -12.14 17.16 3.01
N ILE A 381 -13.31 16.62 3.26
CA ILE A 381 -13.90 15.59 2.39
C ILE A 381 -14.33 16.21 1.06
N GLU A 382 -14.97 17.37 1.09
CA GLU A 382 -15.55 18.00 -0.08
C GLU A 382 -14.61 19.03 -0.72
N ASN A 383 -13.92 19.85 0.09
CA ASN A 383 -13.18 21.01 -0.35
C ASN A 383 -11.85 21.15 0.39
N ASP A 384 -10.96 21.95 -0.20
CA ASP A 384 -9.67 22.29 0.38
C ASP A 384 -9.81 23.03 1.72
N LEU A 385 -8.90 22.76 2.62
CA LEU A 385 -8.66 23.59 3.80
C LEU A 385 -7.62 24.67 3.48
N GLY A 386 -7.88 25.89 3.90
CA GLY A 386 -6.93 26.98 3.81
C GLY A 386 -5.63 26.67 4.56
N GLY A 387 -4.48 27.12 4.06
CA GLY A 387 -3.19 26.91 4.70
C GLY A 387 -3.13 27.53 6.10
N GLY A 388 -2.50 26.84 7.05
CA GLY A 388 -2.24 27.31 8.42
C GLY A 388 -2.89 26.52 9.54
N GLY A 389 -3.56 25.38 9.24
CA GLY A 389 -4.02 24.44 10.27
C GLY A 389 -2.86 23.71 10.96
N PRO A 390 -3.07 23.14 12.18
CA PRO A 390 -2.07 22.35 12.86
C PRO A 390 -1.65 21.14 12.02
N GLY A 391 -0.42 21.12 11.52
CA GLY A 391 0.10 20.02 10.70
C GLY A 391 0.06 20.24 9.19
N GLY A 392 -0.59 21.30 8.71
CA GLY A 392 -0.44 21.72 7.32
C GLY A 392 0.97 22.25 7.05
N PRO A 393 1.49 22.11 5.81
CA PRO A 393 2.74 22.76 5.46
C PRO A 393 2.63 24.26 5.74
N PRO A 394 3.70 24.93 6.19
CA PRO A 394 3.66 26.36 6.38
C PRO A 394 3.23 27.02 5.07
N GLY A 395 1.96 27.50 5.01
CA GLY A 395 1.43 28.31 3.93
C GLY A 395 0.72 27.60 2.78
N GLY A 396 0.56 26.26 2.78
CA GLY A 396 -0.19 25.57 1.72
C GLY A 396 -1.59 25.09 2.15
N PRO A 397 -2.56 24.98 1.22
CA PRO A 397 -3.84 24.34 1.48
C PRO A 397 -3.67 22.82 1.63
N ILE A 398 -4.53 22.20 2.44
CA ILE A 398 -4.71 20.74 2.42
C ILE A 398 -5.83 20.48 1.42
N GLN A 399 -5.52 19.73 0.35
CA GLN A 399 -6.47 19.44 -0.71
C GLN A 399 -7.66 18.65 -0.15
N GLY A 400 -8.88 18.98 -0.57
CA GLY A 400 -10.07 18.17 -0.26
C GLY A 400 -10.05 16.85 -1.04
N LEU A 401 -10.64 15.81 -0.50
CA LEU A 401 -10.63 14.50 -1.20
C LEU A 401 -11.38 14.57 -2.54
N LYS A 402 -12.64 14.99 -2.51
CA LYS A 402 -13.47 15.00 -3.73
C LYS A 402 -13.08 16.13 -4.69
N SER A 403 -12.73 17.32 -4.20
CA SER A 403 -12.24 18.42 -5.04
C SER A 403 -10.96 18.02 -5.77
N PHE A 404 -10.00 17.40 -5.07
CA PHE A 404 -8.78 16.90 -5.69
C PHE A 404 -9.06 15.83 -6.77
N VAL A 405 -9.92 14.84 -6.46
CA VAL A 405 -10.26 13.79 -7.42
C VAL A 405 -10.85 14.39 -8.70
N GLN A 406 -11.78 15.34 -8.58
CA GLN A 406 -12.39 15.99 -9.74
C GLN A 406 -11.35 16.80 -10.54
N GLU A 407 -10.61 17.69 -9.89
CA GLU A 407 -9.62 18.55 -10.57
C GLU A 407 -8.50 17.72 -11.22
N ARG A 408 -8.02 16.69 -10.53
CA ARG A 408 -6.95 15.83 -11.03
C ARG A 408 -7.43 14.98 -12.21
N TYR A 409 -8.63 14.43 -12.13
CA TYR A 409 -9.23 13.66 -13.22
C TYR A 409 -9.46 14.53 -14.47
N ASP A 410 -10.00 15.75 -14.30
CA ASP A 410 -10.21 16.69 -15.41
C ASP A 410 -8.88 17.08 -16.08
N TYR A 411 -7.85 17.35 -15.26
CA TYR A 411 -6.52 17.63 -15.81
C TYR A 411 -5.94 16.44 -16.57
N LEU A 412 -5.90 15.27 -15.97
CA LEU A 412 -5.35 14.07 -16.60
C LEU A 412 -6.08 13.73 -17.91
N THR A 413 -7.41 13.82 -17.94
CA THR A 413 -8.21 13.60 -19.14
C THR A 413 -7.88 14.62 -20.24
N SER A 414 -7.42 15.83 -19.89
CA SER A 414 -7.06 16.86 -20.85
C SER A 414 -5.66 16.71 -21.45
N VAL A 415 -4.76 15.99 -20.77
CA VAL A 415 -3.33 15.90 -21.16
C VAL A 415 -2.85 14.49 -21.50
N VAL A 416 -3.56 13.45 -21.06
CA VAL A 416 -3.25 12.06 -21.35
C VAL A 416 -4.23 11.55 -22.38
N ASP A 417 -3.72 11.15 -23.54
CA ASP A 417 -4.53 10.51 -24.59
C ASP A 417 -4.68 9.03 -24.24
N CYS A 418 -5.68 8.72 -23.42
CA CYS A 418 -6.07 7.36 -23.15
C CYS A 418 -7.03 6.93 -24.24
N GLU A 419 -6.53 6.27 -25.27
CA GLU A 419 -7.41 5.59 -26.23
C GLU A 419 -8.46 4.78 -25.45
N PRO A 420 -9.75 4.94 -25.74
CA PRO A 420 -10.75 4.14 -25.06
C PRO A 420 -10.37 2.67 -25.17
N PHE A 421 -10.43 1.92 -24.06
CA PHE A 421 -10.20 0.47 -24.02
C PHE A 421 -11.20 -0.30 -24.94
N SER A 422 -11.61 0.29 -26.05
CA SER A 422 -12.47 -0.28 -27.09
C SER A 422 -11.70 -1.18 -28.06
N SER A 423 -10.38 -1.23 -27.94
CA SER A 423 -9.59 -2.27 -28.59
C SER A 423 -8.51 -2.74 -27.62
N ILE A 424 -8.76 -3.85 -26.92
CA ILE A 424 -7.69 -4.82 -26.85
C ILE A 424 -7.20 -4.92 -28.30
N HIS A 425 -6.01 -4.36 -28.60
CA HIS A 425 -5.29 -4.81 -29.77
C HIS A 425 -5.35 -6.34 -29.64
N SER A 426 -6.12 -6.96 -30.50
CA SER A 426 -6.16 -8.40 -30.60
C SER A 426 -4.70 -8.81 -30.71
N LEU A 427 -4.14 -9.30 -29.60
CA LEU A 427 -2.99 -10.16 -29.67
C LEU A 427 -3.44 -11.18 -30.70
N THR A 428 -2.97 -10.97 -31.94
CA THR A 428 -3.14 -11.81 -33.13
C THR A 428 -4.26 -12.83 -32.97
N ASP A 429 -5.31 -12.68 -33.79
CA ASP A 429 -6.45 -13.60 -33.97
C ASP A 429 -6.21 -14.98 -33.39
N SER A 430 -6.38 -15.11 -32.06
CA SER A 430 -5.98 -16.27 -31.29
C SER A 430 -6.95 -17.43 -31.46
N GLY A 431 -8.12 -17.13 -31.98
CA GLY A 431 -9.19 -18.09 -32.16
C GLY A 431 -9.82 -18.60 -30.85
N ILE A 432 -9.31 -18.21 -29.66
CA ILE A 432 -9.91 -18.59 -28.38
C ILE A 432 -10.86 -17.49 -27.90
N SER A 433 -12.08 -17.89 -27.50
CA SER A 433 -13.09 -16.98 -26.96
C SER A 433 -13.78 -17.56 -25.72
N ILE A 434 -14.32 -16.69 -24.86
CA ILE A 434 -15.08 -17.05 -23.65
C ILE A 434 -16.49 -16.52 -23.79
N TYR A 435 -17.49 -17.38 -23.55
CA TYR A 435 -18.90 -16.95 -23.53
C TYR A 435 -19.75 -17.74 -22.53
N PRO A 436 -20.81 -17.14 -21.99
CA PRO A 436 -21.07 -15.71 -22.01
C PRO A 436 -20.01 -14.95 -21.21
N ASN A 437 -19.65 -13.75 -21.65
CA ASN A 437 -18.75 -12.83 -20.95
C ASN A 437 -19.23 -11.40 -21.22
N PRO A 438 -19.76 -10.68 -20.20
CA PRO A 438 -19.88 -11.03 -18.77
C PRO A 438 -20.80 -12.21 -18.45
N THR A 439 -20.58 -12.82 -17.25
CA THR A 439 -21.37 -13.96 -16.78
C THR A 439 -21.54 -13.96 -15.26
N SER A 440 -22.57 -14.65 -14.78
CA SER A 440 -22.81 -14.85 -13.35
C SER A 440 -22.54 -16.28 -12.85
N SER A 441 -22.35 -17.27 -13.73
CA SER A 441 -22.25 -18.68 -13.28
C SER A 441 -21.36 -19.57 -14.11
N LEU A 442 -21.65 -19.75 -15.39
CA LEU A 442 -20.96 -20.69 -16.26
C LEU A 442 -20.30 -19.99 -17.43
N ILE A 443 -19.14 -20.49 -17.83
CA ILE A 443 -18.46 -20.08 -19.06
C ILE A 443 -18.12 -21.29 -19.92
N THR A 444 -18.12 -21.10 -21.21
CA THR A 444 -17.60 -22.03 -22.21
C THR A 444 -16.44 -21.35 -22.94
N ILE A 445 -15.42 -22.12 -23.28
CA ILE A 445 -14.24 -21.62 -23.98
C ILE A 445 -14.19 -22.29 -25.34
N GLU A 446 -14.27 -21.49 -26.40
CA GLU A 446 -14.12 -21.94 -27.78
C GLU A 446 -12.70 -21.69 -28.31
N GLY A 447 -12.31 -22.42 -29.33
CA GLY A 447 -11.03 -22.24 -30.03
C GLY A 447 -9.85 -22.99 -29.40
N ILE A 448 -10.05 -23.79 -28.37
CA ILE A 448 -9.03 -24.69 -27.83
C ILE A 448 -8.60 -25.71 -28.88
N LYS A 449 -7.30 -25.81 -29.14
CA LYS A 449 -6.72 -26.64 -30.20
C LYS A 449 -6.38 -28.07 -29.77
N SER A 450 -6.09 -28.25 -28.46
CA SER A 450 -5.70 -29.57 -27.92
C SER A 450 -6.39 -29.88 -26.60
N PHE A 451 -6.84 -31.13 -26.42
CA PHE A 451 -7.48 -31.59 -25.22
C PHE A 451 -6.69 -32.80 -24.62
N PRO A 452 -6.59 -32.88 -23.26
CA PRO A 452 -7.16 -31.97 -22.28
C PRO A 452 -6.34 -30.65 -22.16
N ALA A 453 -7.03 -29.50 -22.17
CA ALA A 453 -6.44 -28.19 -21.97
C ALA A 453 -6.48 -27.76 -20.50
N LYS A 454 -5.37 -27.24 -19.98
CA LYS A 454 -5.32 -26.61 -18.64
C LYS A 454 -5.87 -25.19 -18.74
N ILE A 455 -6.78 -24.86 -17.83
CA ILE A 455 -7.34 -23.53 -17.68
C ILE A 455 -6.97 -22.99 -16.29
N GLU A 456 -6.50 -21.77 -16.25
CA GLU A 456 -6.19 -21.05 -15.01
C GLU A 456 -6.95 -19.74 -15.02
N ILE A 457 -7.66 -19.42 -13.93
CA ILE A 457 -8.33 -18.14 -13.73
C ILE A 457 -7.60 -17.46 -12.60
N THR A 458 -7.09 -16.25 -12.88
CA THR A 458 -6.37 -15.42 -11.92
C THR A 458 -7.13 -14.14 -11.65
N GLY A 459 -6.99 -13.59 -10.47
CA GLY A 459 -7.42 -12.24 -10.14
C GLY A 459 -6.59 -11.18 -10.90
N LEU A 460 -6.96 -9.92 -10.76
CA LEU A 460 -6.20 -8.79 -11.31
C LEU A 460 -4.76 -8.74 -10.78
N ASN A 461 -4.55 -9.23 -9.57
CA ASN A 461 -3.26 -9.35 -8.90
C ASN A 461 -2.44 -10.59 -9.30
N GLY A 462 -2.86 -11.33 -10.33
CA GLY A 462 -2.19 -12.56 -10.78
C GLY A 462 -2.37 -13.77 -9.86
N VAL A 463 -3.04 -13.64 -8.71
CA VAL A 463 -3.31 -14.75 -7.80
C VAL A 463 -4.23 -15.77 -8.48
N LEU A 464 -3.83 -17.04 -8.46
CA LEU A 464 -4.62 -18.13 -9.00
C LEU A 464 -5.89 -18.36 -8.16
N ILE A 465 -7.04 -18.05 -8.74
CA ILE A 465 -8.36 -18.22 -8.11
C ILE A 465 -8.94 -19.60 -8.40
N LYS A 466 -8.74 -20.10 -9.61
CA LYS A 466 -9.27 -21.39 -10.02
C LYS A 466 -8.36 -22.02 -11.09
N SER A 467 -8.11 -23.32 -10.97
CA SER A 467 -7.50 -24.13 -12.02
C SER A 467 -8.43 -25.28 -12.37
N ASP A 468 -8.62 -25.52 -13.66
CA ASP A 468 -9.48 -26.59 -14.17
C ASP A 468 -8.89 -27.21 -15.45
N ARG A 469 -9.47 -28.32 -15.92
CA ARG A 469 -9.12 -28.94 -17.20
C ARG A 469 -10.36 -29.12 -18.06
N ILE A 470 -10.26 -28.69 -19.32
CA ILE A 470 -11.28 -28.92 -20.33
C ILE A 470 -10.88 -30.15 -21.14
N TYR A 471 -11.81 -31.09 -21.29
CA TYR A 471 -11.61 -32.35 -22.01
C TYR A 471 -12.27 -32.36 -23.41
N ASN A 472 -13.14 -31.39 -23.69
CA ASN A 472 -13.78 -31.22 -24.99
C ASN A 472 -14.31 -29.75 -25.14
N SER A 473 -14.62 -29.36 -26.36
CA SER A 473 -15.05 -27.98 -26.70
C SER A 473 -16.41 -27.56 -26.12
N ASN A 474 -17.23 -28.49 -25.66
CA ASN A 474 -18.58 -28.16 -25.12
C ASN A 474 -18.63 -28.16 -23.60
N GLN A 475 -17.49 -28.34 -22.94
CA GLN A 475 -17.43 -28.37 -21.49
C GLN A 475 -17.49 -26.95 -20.93
N SER A 476 -18.45 -26.72 -20.02
CA SER A 476 -18.57 -25.47 -19.30
C SER A 476 -17.77 -25.51 -17.98
N ILE A 477 -17.26 -24.38 -17.58
CA ILE A 477 -16.57 -24.15 -16.30
C ILE A 477 -17.52 -23.38 -15.39
N ASP A 478 -17.76 -23.93 -14.19
CA ASP A 478 -18.57 -23.28 -13.17
C ASP A 478 -17.73 -22.25 -12.39
N ILE A 479 -18.12 -20.99 -12.47
CA ILE A 479 -17.53 -19.86 -11.74
C ILE A 479 -18.54 -19.18 -10.79
N SER A 480 -19.68 -19.83 -10.51
CA SER A 480 -20.76 -19.28 -9.68
C SER A 480 -20.31 -18.85 -8.28
N LYS A 481 -19.29 -19.54 -7.73
CA LYS A 481 -18.73 -19.24 -6.40
C LYS A 481 -17.70 -18.11 -6.38
N MET A 482 -17.30 -17.61 -7.55
CA MET A 482 -16.38 -16.48 -7.62
C MET A 482 -17.14 -15.17 -7.34
N LYS A 483 -16.50 -14.24 -6.64
CA LYS A 483 -17.08 -12.90 -6.39
C LYS A 483 -17.26 -12.13 -7.71
N PRO A 484 -18.24 -11.21 -7.81
CA PRO A 484 -18.28 -10.27 -8.93
C PRO A 484 -16.97 -9.49 -9.04
N ASN A 485 -16.29 -9.60 -10.17
CA ASN A 485 -15.02 -8.90 -10.42
C ASN A 485 -14.55 -9.17 -11.86
N LEU A 486 -13.49 -8.50 -12.25
CA LEU A 486 -12.69 -8.79 -13.43
C LEU A 486 -11.63 -9.84 -13.11
N TYR A 487 -11.48 -10.81 -13.99
CA TYR A 487 -10.51 -11.90 -13.88
C TYR A 487 -9.78 -12.09 -15.22
N PHE A 488 -8.64 -12.75 -15.18
CA PHE A 488 -7.94 -13.24 -16.36
C PHE A 488 -8.02 -14.76 -16.43
N LEU A 489 -8.42 -15.26 -17.61
CA LEU A 489 -8.42 -16.69 -17.90
C LEU A 489 -7.28 -17.01 -18.84
N LYS A 490 -6.39 -17.92 -18.42
CA LYS A 490 -5.27 -18.42 -19.22
C LYS A 490 -5.59 -19.78 -19.79
N ALA A 491 -5.46 -19.94 -21.10
CA ALA A 491 -5.66 -21.18 -21.83
C ALA A 491 -4.67 -21.26 -23.00
N GLU A 492 -3.98 -22.41 -23.20
CA GLU A 492 -3.00 -22.63 -24.27
C GLU A 492 -1.99 -21.48 -24.46
N GLY A 493 -1.53 -20.88 -23.33
CA GLY A 493 -0.58 -19.76 -23.35
C GLY A 493 -1.19 -18.39 -23.63
N GLN A 494 -2.50 -18.30 -23.87
CA GLN A 494 -3.22 -17.06 -24.10
C GLN A 494 -3.95 -16.61 -22.85
N VAL A 495 -4.06 -15.30 -22.66
CA VAL A 495 -4.75 -14.68 -21.54
C VAL A 495 -5.98 -13.92 -22.09
N LEU A 496 -7.13 -14.19 -21.50
CA LEU A 496 -8.43 -13.65 -21.91
C LEU A 496 -9.09 -12.95 -20.72
N LYS A 497 -9.74 -11.83 -20.97
CA LYS A 497 -10.51 -11.11 -19.95
C LYS A 497 -11.80 -11.88 -19.64
N LEU A 498 -12.10 -12.07 -18.35
CA LEU A 498 -13.32 -12.69 -17.85
C LEU A 498 -14.02 -11.75 -16.87
N VAL A 499 -15.23 -11.33 -17.17
CA VAL A 499 -16.04 -10.46 -16.29
C VAL A 499 -17.10 -11.31 -15.60
N LYS A 500 -17.03 -11.34 -14.25
CA LYS A 500 -18.01 -12.01 -13.39
C LYS A 500 -18.95 -10.96 -12.77
N ASN A 501 -20.24 -11.11 -13.07
CA ASN A 501 -21.31 -10.30 -12.45
C ASN A 501 -21.79 -10.91 -11.14
#